data_210e425c027a59c58de021080bc30cfa
#
_entry.id   210e425c027a59c58de021080bc30cfa
#
_cell.length_a   1.000
_cell.length_b   1.000
_cell.length_c   1.000
_cell.angle_alpha   90.00
_cell.angle_beta   90.00
_cell.angle_gamma   90.00
#
_symmetry.space_group_name_H-M   'P 1'
#
loop_
_entity.id
_entity.type
_entity.pdbx_description
1 polymer ?
#
loop_
_entity_poly.entity_id
_entity_poly.type
_entity_poly.pdbx_seq_one_letter_code
_entity_poly.pdbx_strand_id
1 'polypeptide(L)'
;MLGSHVIGLLKTGSSQTLKYAAIVTCLAGLSNVVLIALINIAAEQTSLMEPVSTKSRILFLIGFAIFFLSIRSSLFVANHFLQQRLGELRLRIMNKIRLSQLRALESLNQSQIYSALAKEGDYLSQNFPMLVSAIQSVISLIFCLLYIAYLSVPAFLVIASITVFALFYFWSSRQSLNMALLDVNQHEQSLFESIGHFLKGHKETRLNRVKSNALYQQFLEIGDQLEASIVKVGGQWVSLLMFTNAFLYVLLGIVVFVLPFFLQGFSDVIYKIAAT
;
A
#
# COMPACT_ATOMS: atom_id res chain seq x y z
N MET A 1 6.89 5.04 10.64
CA MET A 1 7.46 6.40 10.46
C MET A 1 7.28 6.97 9.06
N LEU A 2 7.34 6.21 7.97
CA LEU A 2 7.14 6.74 6.59
C LEU A 2 5.79 7.47 6.40
N GLY A 3 4.70 6.97 6.97
CA GLY A 3 3.37 7.57 6.80
C GLY A 3 3.24 9.00 7.33
N SER A 4 3.88 9.34 8.46
CA SER A 4 3.82 10.68 9.04
C SER A 4 4.63 11.70 8.22
N HIS A 5 5.75 11.30 7.65
CA HIS A 5 6.56 12.15 6.78
C HIS A 5 5.91 12.39 5.42
N VAL A 6 5.26 11.36 4.84
CA VAL A 6 4.49 11.49 3.59
C VAL A 6 3.30 12.43 3.79
N ILE A 7 2.58 12.31 4.91
CA ILE A 7 1.47 13.21 5.25
C ILE A 7 1.97 14.65 5.45
N GLY A 8 3.15 14.84 6.06
CA GLY A 8 3.79 16.15 6.20
C GLY A 8 4.14 16.81 4.86
N LEU A 9 4.68 16.02 3.91
CA LEU A 9 5.00 16.46 2.55
C LEU A 9 3.76 16.85 1.75
N LEU A 10 2.65 16.13 1.94
CA LEU A 10 1.36 16.41 1.29
C LEU A 10 0.74 17.72 1.83
N LYS A 11 0.95 18.05 3.10
CA LYS A 11 0.33 19.20 3.77
C LYS A 11 0.96 20.54 3.40
N THR A 12 2.21 20.58 2.91
CA THR A 12 2.94 21.80 2.56
C THR A 12 2.70 22.32 1.14
N GLY A 13 1.80 21.67 0.38
CA GLY A 13 1.53 21.97 -1.02
C GLY A 13 0.39 22.97 -1.27
N SER A 14 0.34 23.51 -2.49
CA SER A 14 -0.81 24.27 -2.96
C SER A 14 -2.09 23.45 -2.75
N SER A 15 -3.00 23.98 -1.94
CA SER A 15 -4.28 23.34 -1.59
C SER A 15 -5.11 22.93 -2.82
N GLN A 16 -4.92 23.59 -3.96
CA GLN A 16 -5.66 23.34 -5.19
C GLN A 16 -5.24 22.05 -5.90
N THR A 17 -3.94 21.78 -6.03
CA THR A 17 -3.44 20.54 -6.69
C THR A 17 -3.77 19.29 -5.88
N LEU A 18 -3.71 19.40 -4.55
CA LEU A 18 -4.09 18.31 -3.66
C LEU A 18 -5.60 18.00 -3.76
N LYS A 19 -6.44 19.04 -3.77
CA LYS A 19 -7.90 18.90 -3.93
C LYS A 19 -8.24 18.27 -5.28
N TYR A 20 -7.58 18.70 -6.35
CA TYR A 20 -7.78 18.13 -7.68
C TYR A 20 -7.39 16.64 -7.72
N ALA A 21 -6.22 16.27 -7.20
CA ALA A 21 -5.80 14.88 -7.11
C ALA A 21 -6.79 14.04 -6.29
N ALA A 22 -7.28 14.56 -5.16
CA ALA A 22 -8.26 13.87 -4.32
C ALA A 22 -9.59 13.67 -5.05
N ILE A 23 -10.09 14.68 -5.76
CA ILE A 23 -11.34 14.60 -6.53
C ILE A 23 -11.21 13.55 -7.64
N VAL A 24 -10.12 13.57 -8.41
CA VAL A 24 -9.92 12.61 -9.51
C VAL A 24 -9.79 11.18 -8.97
N THR A 25 -9.12 10.99 -7.82
CA THR A 25 -9.00 9.68 -7.16
C THR A 25 -10.38 9.21 -6.64
N CYS A 26 -11.18 10.10 -6.11
CA CYS A 26 -12.55 9.81 -5.66
C CYS A 26 -13.45 9.40 -6.84
N LEU A 27 -13.37 10.14 -7.95
CA LEU A 27 -14.08 9.81 -9.19
C LEU A 27 -13.67 8.43 -9.73
N ALA A 28 -12.39 8.09 -9.67
CA ALA A 28 -11.90 6.78 -10.10
C ALA A 28 -12.48 5.64 -9.22
N GLY A 29 -12.54 5.82 -7.90
CA GLY A 29 -13.16 4.86 -6.98
C GLY A 29 -14.67 4.72 -7.23
N LEU A 30 -15.37 5.83 -7.43
CA LEU A 30 -16.80 5.82 -7.73
C LEU A 30 -17.11 5.16 -9.08
N SER A 31 -16.31 5.42 -10.12
CA SER A 31 -16.45 4.79 -11.44
C SER A 31 -16.34 3.26 -11.36
N ASN A 32 -15.48 2.74 -10.48
CA ASN A 32 -15.34 1.31 -10.25
C ASN A 32 -16.65 0.69 -9.74
N VAL A 33 -17.29 1.32 -8.75
CA VAL A 33 -18.55 0.82 -8.17
C VAL A 33 -19.71 0.94 -9.17
N VAL A 34 -19.76 2.01 -9.96
CA VAL A 34 -20.76 2.15 -11.04
C VAL A 34 -20.60 1.01 -12.06
N LEU A 35 -19.37 0.65 -12.40
CA LEU A 35 -19.10 -0.44 -13.33
C LEU A 35 -19.55 -1.79 -12.76
N ILE A 36 -19.28 -2.07 -11.48
CA ILE A 36 -19.79 -3.26 -10.77
C ILE A 36 -21.32 -3.28 -10.78
N ALA A 37 -21.98 -2.15 -10.49
CA ALA A 37 -23.44 -2.06 -10.52
C ALA A 37 -24.01 -2.34 -11.90
N LEU A 38 -23.36 -1.87 -12.98
CA LEU A 38 -23.76 -2.18 -14.36
C LEU A 38 -23.60 -3.66 -14.71
N ILE A 39 -22.51 -4.31 -14.23
CA ILE A 39 -22.32 -5.75 -14.39
C ILE A 39 -23.42 -6.51 -13.66
N ASN A 40 -23.77 -6.11 -12.43
CA ASN A 40 -24.83 -6.74 -11.66
C ASN A 40 -26.20 -6.63 -12.35
N ILE A 41 -26.54 -5.47 -12.93
CA ILE A 41 -27.77 -5.30 -13.71
C ILE A 41 -27.79 -6.20 -14.95
N ALA A 42 -26.66 -6.32 -15.64
CA ALA A 42 -26.55 -7.19 -16.81
C ALA A 42 -26.66 -8.68 -16.42
N ALA A 43 -26.06 -9.08 -15.30
CA ALA A 43 -26.15 -10.45 -14.76
C ALA A 43 -27.58 -10.81 -14.36
N GLU A 44 -28.33 -9.87 -13.77
CA GLU A 44 -29.76 -10.06 -13.44
C GLU A 44 -30.60 -10.31 -14.70
N GLN A 45 -30.42 -9.49 -15.75
CA GLN A 45 -31.12 -9.70 -17.02
C GLN A 45 -30.85 -11.12 -17.62
N THR A 46 -29.61 -11.57 -17.53
CA THR A 46 -29.19 -12.89 -18.00
C THR A 46 -29.80 -14.02 -17.15
N SER A 47 -29.94 -13.85 -15.84
CA SER A 47 -30.54 -14.83 -14.93
C SER A 47 -32.02 -15.03 -15.18
N LEU A 48 -32.71 -13.99 -15.67
CA LEU A 48 -34.12 -14.01 -16.07
C LEU A 48 -34.36 -14.58 -17.48
N MET A 49 -33.31 -15.15 -18.12
CA MET A 49 -33.32 -15.62 -19.53
C MET A 49 -33.73 -14.52 -20.53
N GLU A 50 -33.64 -13.26 -20.14
CA GLU A 50 -33.88 -12.15 -21.06
C GLU A 50 -32.58 -11.79 -21.81
N PRO A 51 -32.67 -11.49 -23.13
CA PRO A 51 -31.48 -11.04 -23.86
C PRO A 51 -31.01 -9.70 -23.28
N VAL A 52 -29.73 -9.63 -22.89
CA VAL A 52 -29.12 -8.38 -22.37
C VAL A 52 -29.40 -7.23 -23.34
N SER A 53 -30.08 -6.21 -22.86
CA SER A 53 -30.50 -5.08 -23.67
C SER A 53 -29.30 -4.41 -24.36
N THR A 54 -29.48 -3.98 -25.60
CA THR A 54 -28.47 -3.22 -26.34
C THR A 54 -28.04 -1.94 -25.57
N LYS A 55 -29.01 -1.34 -24.83
CA LYS A 55 -28.75 -0.20 -23.95
C LYS A 55 -27.77 -0.54 -22.82
N SER A 56 -27.93 -1.69 -22.14
CA SER A 56 -27.04 -2.14 -21.07
C SER A 56 -25.62 -2.39 -21.59
N ARG A 57 -25.49 -2.97 -22.80
CA ARG A 57 -24.18 -3.18 -23.43
C ARG A 57 -23.45 -1.87 -23.74
N ILE A 58 -24.14 -0.89 -24.30
CA ILE A 58 -23.57 0.42 -24.60
C ILE A 58 -23.19 1.15 -23.30
N LEU A 59 -24.07 1.11 -22.29
CA LEU A 59 -23.81 1.73 -20.99
C LEU A 59 -22.60 1.14 -20.30
N PHE A 60 -22.41 -0.18 -20.39
CA PHE A 60 -21.23 -0.86 -19.88
C PHE A 60 -19.95 -0.40 -20.58
N LEU A 61 -19.94 -0.31 -21.92
CA LEU A 61 -18.78 0.17 -22.68
C LEU A 61 -18.41 1.61 -22.32
N ILE A 62 -19.42 2.48 -22.17
CA ILE A 62 -19.20 3.86 -21.74
C ILE A 62 -18.66 3.89 -20.30
N GLY A 63 -19.27 3.12 -19.39
CA GLY A 63 -18.82 3.02 -18.00
C GLY A 63 -17.39 2.49 -17.89
N PHE A 64 -17.04 1.50 -18.69
CA PHE A 64 -15.67 0.97 -18.78
C PHE A 64 -14.67 2.02 -19.28
N ALA A 65 -15.03 2.77 -20.32
CA ALA A 65 -14.18 3.86 -20.82
C ALA A 65 -13.98 4.95 -19.75
N ILE A 66 -15.04 5.37 -19.05
CA ILE A 66 -14.96 6.34 -17.96
C ILE A 66 -14.06 5.81 -16.83
N PHE A 67 -14.24 4.56 -16.42
CA PHE A 67 -13.42 3.90 -15.40
C PHE A 67 -11.94 3.90 -15.79
N PHE A 68 -11.62 3.44 -17.00
CA PHE A 68 -10.24 3.38 -17.48
C PHE A 68 -9.58 4.76 -17.54
N LEU A 69 -10.28 5.75 -18.09
CA LEU A 69 -9.79 7.14 -18.16
C LEU A 69 -9.62 7.76 -16.78
N SER A 70 -10.53 7.48 -15.84
CA SER A 70 -10.47 7.98 -14.47
C SER A 70 -9.27 7.41 -13.70
N ILE A 71 -9.02 6.10 -13.80
CA ILE A 71 -7.82 5.47 -13.17
C ILE A 71 -6.54 6.05 -13.77
N ARG A 72 -6.46 6.09 -15.09
CA ARG A 72 -5.28 6.64 -15.78
C ARG A 72 -5.01 8.09 -15.35
N SER A 73 -6.04 8.91 -15.33
CA SER A 73 -5.95 10.32 -14.92
C SER A 73 -5.54 10.45 -13.45
N SER A 74 -6.11 9.64 -12.57
CA SER A 74 -5.76 9.63 -11.14
C SER A 74 -4.29 9.31 -10.91
N LEU A 75 -3.78 8.25 -11.53
CA LEU A 75 -2.38 7.84 -11.40
C LEU A 75 -1.43 8.88 -12.01
N PHE A 76 -1.78 9.46 -13.17
CA PHE A 76 -0.97 10.46 -13.82
C PHE A 76 -0.87 11.75 -13.00
N VAL A 77 -2.00 12.27 -12.51
CA VAL A 77 -2.05 13.48 -11.68
C VAL A 77 -1.30 13.27 -10.37
N ALA A 78 -1.49 12.12 -9.73
CA ALA A 78 -0.82 11.78 -8.50
C ALA A 78 0.71 11.67 -8.68
N ASN A 79 1.16 11.02 -9.76
CA ASN A 79 2.59 10.91 -10.06
C ASN A 79 3.21 12.28 -10.37
N HIS A 80 2.54 13.11 -11.16
CA HIS A 80 3.00 14.47 -11.44
C HIS A 80 3.12 15.31 -10.17
N PHE A 81 2.13 15.23 -9.29
CA PHE A 81 2.15 15.90 -7.99
C PHE A 81 3.33 15.44 -7.13
N LEU A 82 3.60 14.13 -7.07
CA LEU A 82 4.74 13.60 -6.32
C LEU A 82 6.06 14.12 -6.86
N GLN A 83 6.27 14.04 -8.18
CA GLN A 83 7.53 14.48 -8.81
C GLN A 83 7.78 15.97 -8.56
N GLN A 84 6.74 16.78 -8.63
CA GLN A 84 6.84 18.21 -8.30
C GLN A 84 7.27 18.41 -6.83
N ARG A 85 6.70 17.65 -5.88
CA ARG A 85 7.07 17.74 -4.46
C ARG A 85 8.48 17.25 -4.18
N LEU A 86 8.89 16.18 -4.81
CA LEU A 86 10.27 15.70 -4.71
C LEU A 86 11.26 16.72 -5.26
N GLY A 87 10.93 17.38 -6.37
CA GLY A 87 11.73 18.47 -6.91
C GLY A 87 11.87 19.65 -5.94
N GLU A 88 10.76 20.11 -5.36
CA GLU A 88 10.77 21.16 -4.35
C GLU A 88 11.58 20.77 -3.10
N LEU A 89 11.47 19.51 -2.65
CA LEU A 89 12.24 19.01 -1.52
C LEU A 89 13.74 19.00 -1.82
N ARG A 90 14.13 18.51 -3.00
CA ARG A 90 15.53 18.53 -3.46
C ARG A 90 16.09 19.94 -3.48
N LEU A 91 15.35 20.90 -4.02
CA LEU A 91 15.74 22.32 -4.04
C LEU A 91 15.88 22.91 -2.62
N ARG A 92 14.95 22.59 -1.71
CA ARG A 92 15.05 23.04 -0.31
C ARG A 92 16.28 22.48 0.41
N ILE A 93 16.56 21.19 0.21
CA ILE A 93 17.76 20.56 0.80
C ILE A 93 19.01 21.20 0.23
N MET A 94 19.12 21.39 -1.08
CA MET A 94 20.24 22.04 -1.72
C MET A 94 20.44 23.49 -1.23
N ASN A 95 19.34 24.23 -1.04
CA ASN A 95 19.44 25.58 -0.47
C ASN A 95 19.91 25.58 0.99
N LYS A 96 19.46 24.60 1.80
CA LYS A 96 19.97 24.43 3.18
C LYS A 96 21.46 24.09 3.18
N ILE A 97 21.92 23.20 2.31
CA ILE A 97 23.33 22.85 2.15
C ILE A 97 24.13 24.09 1.77
N ARG A 98 23.66 24.89 0.81
CA ARG A 98 24.31 26.14 0.38
C ARG A 98 24.48 27.17 1.52
N LEU A 99 23.51 27.23 2.41
CA LEU A 99 23.50 28.20 3.54
C LEU A 99 24.12 27.64 4.81
N SER A 100 24.53 26.37 4.85
CA SER A 100 25.12 25.74 6.02
C SER A 100 26.60 26.14 6.18
N GLN A 101 27.07 26.16 7.42
CA GLN A 101 28.49 26.41 7.72
C GLN A 101 29.35 25.23 7.27
N LEU A 102 30.56 25.53 6.78
CA LEU A 102 31.53 24.54 6.28
C LEU A 102 31.76 23.38 7.27
N ARG A 103 31.90 23.73 8.56
CA ARG A 103 32.12 22.76 9.64
C ARG A 103 30.97 21.75 9.79
N ALA A 104 29.72 22.17 9.55
CA ALA A 104 28.57 21.29 9.57
C ALA A 104 28.53 20.37 8.32
N LEU A 105 29.01 20.86 7.19
CA LEU A 105 29.12 20.06 5.96
C LEU A 105 30.22 19.00 6.03
N GLU A 106 31.36 19.34 6.68
CA GLU A 106 32.48 18.42 6.89
C GLU A 106 32.10 17.25 7.83
N SER A 107 31.19 17.48 8.79
CA SER A 107 30.68 16.44 9.69
C SER A 107 29.67 15.52 9.01
N LEU A 108 29.04 15.94 7.91
CA LEU A 108 28.09 15.14 7.13
C LEU A 108 28.83 14.33 6.05
N ASN A 109 28.60 13.03 6.04
CA ASN A 109 29.17 12.18 5.00
C ASN A 109 28.48 12.48 3.65
N GLN A 110 29.25 12.90 2.63
CA GLN A 110 28.73 13.22 1.30
C GLN A 110 27.89 12.09 0.70
N SER A 111 28.25 10.82 0.98
CA SER A 111 27.49 9.66 0.53
C SER A 111 26.10 9.56 1.16
N GLN A 112 25.92 10.03 2.41
CA GLN A 112 24.62 10.05 3.08
C GLN A 112 23.69 11.09 2.44
N ILE A 113 24.22 12.27 2.13
CA ILE A 113 23.45 13.33 1.46
C ILE A 113 23.01 12.86 0.06
N TYR A 114 23.92 12.25 -0.71
CA TYR A 114 23.62 11.73 -2.02
C TYR A 114 22.58 10.59 -1.96
N SER A 115 22.74 9.66 -1.01
CA SER A 115 21.80 8.56 -0.80
C SER A 115 20.40 9.07 -0.45
N ALA A 116 20.28 10.04 0.47
CA ALA A 116 18.99 10.62 0.85
C ALA A 116 18.32 11.36 -0.32
N LEU A 117 19.07 12.10 -1.13
CA LEU A 117 18.53 12.87 -2.25
C LEU A 117 18.13 12.01 -3.46
N ALA A 118 18.92 10.97 -3.77
CA ALA A 118 18.71 10.14 -4.94
C ALA A 118 17.90 8.88 -4.61
N LYS A 119 18.43 8.00 -3.74
CA LYS A 119 17.81 6.69 -3.50
C LYS A 119 16.43 6.75 -2.83
N GLU A 120 16.30 7.57 -1.79
CA GLU A 120 15.02 7.68 -1.08
C GLU A 120 13.94 8.34 -1.93
N GLY A 121 14.32 9.33 -2.77
CA GLY A 121 13.42 9.94 -3.72
C GLY A 121 12.95 8.98 -4.80
N ASP A 122 13.85 8.16 -5.33
CA ASP A 122 13.53 7.16 -6.35
C ASP A 122 12.67 6.02 -5.77
N TYR A 123 12.99 5.55 -4.57
CA TYR A 123 12.17 4.55 -3.86
C TYR A 123 10.74 5.05 -3.62
N LEU A 124 10.58 6.29 -3.17
CA LEU A 124 9.27 6.91 -2.99
C LEU A 124 8.51 7.03 -4.32
N SER A 125 9.20 7.44 -5.38
CA SER A 125 8.63 7.59 -6.72
C SER A 125 8.11 6.26 -7.29
N GLN A 126 8.84 5.17 -7.10
CA GLN A 126 8.45 3.83 -7.58
C GLN A 126 7.25 3.26 -6.81
N ASN A 127 7.17 3.50 -5.49
CA ASN A 127 6.11 2.93 -4.66
C ASN A 127 4.85 3.82 -4.54
N PHE A 128 4.91 5.06 -5.01
CA PHE A 128 3.79 5.99 -4.91
C PHE A 128 2.52 5.56 -5.66
N PRO A 129 2.59 5.00 -6.87
CA PRO A 129 1.41 4.47 -7.55
C PRO A 129 0.65 3.42 -6.73
N MET A 130 1.38 2.57 -6.00
CA MET A 130 0.79 1.58 -5.11
C MET A 130 0.01 2.24 -3.96
N LEU A 131 0.54 3.32 -3.40
CA LEU A 131 -0.12 4.08 -2.34
C LEU A 131 -1.40 4.76 -2.84
N VAL A 132 -1.36 5.34 -4.05
CA VAL A 132 -2.56 5.93 -4.70
C VAL A 132 -3.62 4.86 -4.97
N SER A 133 -3.21 3.70 -5.48
CA SER A 133 -4.09 2.55 -5.71
C SER A 133 -4.73 2.06 -4.42
N ALA A 134 -3.98 2.01 -3.30
CA ALA A 134 -4.52 1.65 -1.99
C ALA A 134 -5.60 2.64 -1.52
N ILE A 135 -5.36 3.95 -1.67
CA ILE A 135 -6.36 4.97 -1.32
C ILE A 135 -7.63 4.81 -2.18
N GLN A 136 -7.45 4.57 -3.49
CA GLN A 136 -8.55 4.33 -4.41
C GLN A 136 -9.37 3.08 -4.02
N SER A 137 -8.71 2.00 -3.60
CA SER A 137 -9.37 0.78 -3.12
C SER A 137 -10.19 1.02 -1.86
N VAL A 138 -9.70 1.86 -0.92
CA VAL A 138 -10.46 2.24 0.28
C VAL A 138 -11.71 3.03 -0.11
N ILE A 139 -11.60 3.98 -1.03
CA ILE A 139 -12.74 4.76 -1.53
C ILE A 139 -13.76 3.83 -2.20
N SER A 140 -13.29 2.93 -3.06
CA SER A 140 -14.13 1.92 -3.72
C SER A 140 -14.85 1.03 -2.72
N LEU A 141 -14.16 0.57 -1.67
CA LEU A 141 -14.75 -0.24 -0.59
C LEU A 141 -15.90 0.51 0.11
N ILE A 142 -15.72 1.79 0.43
CA ILE A 142 -16.76 2.60 1.06
C ILE A 142 -18.01 2.69 0.16
N PHE A 143 -17.82 2.98 -1.13
CA PHE A 143 -18.93 3.05 -2.07
C PHE A 143 -19.61 1.68 -2.31
N CYS A 144 -18.83 0.58 -2.33
CA CYS A 144 -19.37 -0.78 -2.37
C CYS A 144 -20.26 -1.07 -1.16
N LEU A 145 -19.79 -0.75 0.04
CA LEU A 145 -20.58 -0.93 1.26
C LEU A 145 -21.87 -0.10 1.23
N LEU A 146 -21.83 1.15 0.73
CA LEU A 146 -23.02 1.97 0.56
C LEU A 146 -24.00 1.36 -0.47
N TYR A 147 -23.48 0.81 -1.57
CA TYR A 147 -24.28 0.13 -2.56
C TYR A 147 -24.97 -1.13 -2.00
N ILE A 148 -24.24 -1.92 -1.20
CA ILE A 148 -24.82 -3.09 -0.52
C ILE A 148 -25.88 -2.66 0.51
N ALA A 149 -25.65 -1.57 1.24
CA ALA A 149 -26.63 -1.01 2.18
C ALA A 149 -27.93 -0.59 1.47
N TYR A 150 -27.82 -0.06 0.25
CA TYR A 150 -28.97 0.28 -0.59
C TYR A 150 -29.73 -0.98 -1.05
N LEU A 151 -29.01 -2.05 -1.39
CA LEU A 151 -29.62 -3.32 -1.81
C LEU A 151 -30.31 -4.04 -0.64
N SER A 152 -29.63 -4.16 0.50
CA SER A 152 -30.09 -4.92 1.66
C SER A 152 -29.38 -4.48 2.95
N VAL A 153 -30.15 -3.89 3.87
CA VAL A 153 -29.64 -3.46 5.18
C VAL A 153 -29.09 -4.64 6.02
N PRO A 154 -29.76 -5.83 6.08
CA PRO A 154 -29.21 -6.97 6.81
C PRO A 154 -27.87 -7.45 6.25
N ALA A 155 -27.76 -7.52 4.91
CA ALA A 155 -26.51 -7.91 4.25
C ALA A 155 -25.37 -6.91 4.55
N PHE A 156 -25.67 -5.62 4.51
CA PHE A 156 -24.71 -4.56 4.89
C PHE A 156 -24.19 -4.75 6.31
N LEU A 157 -25.07 -5.00 7.29
CA LEU A 157 -24.65 -5.19 8.68
C LEU A 157 -23.72 -6.38 8.86
N VAL A 158 -24.00 -7.50 8.21
CA VAL A 158 -23.16 -8.69 8.26
C VAL A 158 -21.79 -8.40 7.61
N ILE A 159 -21.77 -7.89 6.38
CA ILE A 159 -20.52 -7.63 5.65
C ILE A 159 -19.70 -6.54 6.35
N ALA A 160 -20.33 -5.47 6.83
CA ALA A 160 -19.66 -4.40 7.55
C ALA A 160 -19.03 -4.91 8.86
N SER A 161 -19.72 -5.75 9.65
CA SER A 161 -19.19 -6.31 10.88
C SER A 161 -17.95 -7.19 10.62
N ILE A 162 -17.98 -8.01 9.58
CA ILE A 162 -16.87 -8.86 9.18
C ILE A 162 -15.68 -8.00 8.70
N THR A 163 -15.95 -6.96 7.92
CA THR A 163 -14.91 -6.02 7.45
C THR A 163 -14.25 -5.27 8.60
N VAL A 164 -15.03 -4.81 9.59
CA VAL A 164 -14.50 -4.17 10.80
C VAL A 164 -13.63 -5.15 11.60
N PHE A 165 -14.05 -6.41 11.74
CA PHE A 165 -13.25 -7.46 12.39
C PHE A 165 -11.91 -7.68 11.68
N ALA A 166 -11.91 -7.75 10.34
CA ALA A 166 -10.69 -7.89 9.55
C ALA A 166 -9.75 -6.69 9.74
N LEU A 167 -10.29 -5.46 9.73
CA LEU A 167 -9.51 -4.25 9.97
C LEU A 167 -8.89 -4.25 11.36
N PHE A 168 -9.63 -4.68 12.39
CA PHE A 168 -9.12 -4.79 13.75
C PHE A 168 -7.98 -5.81 13.87
N TYR A 169 -8.13 -6.99 13.24
CA TYR A 169 -7.06 -8.00 13.17
C TYR A 169 -5.82 -7.45 12.49
N PHE A 170 -5.99 -6.77 11.36
CA PHE A 170 -4.89 -6.16 10.61
C PHE A 170 -4.16 -5.08 11.42
N TRP A 171 -4.91 -4.27 12.15
CA TRP A 171 -4.35 -3.24 13.04
C TRP A 171 -3.53 -3.85 14.17
N SER A 172 -4.04 -4.90 14.81
CA SER A 172 -3.32 -5.61 15.87
C SER A 172 -2.01 -6.25 15.36
N SER A 173 -2.06 -6.89 14.20
CA SER A 173 -0.88 -7.53 13.58
C SER A 173 0.18 -6.53 13.13
N ARG A 174 -0.21 -5.30 12.78
CA ARG A 174 0.72 -4.25 12.35
C ARG A 174 1.76 -3.88 13.40
N GLN A 175 1.41 -3.88 14.67
CA GLN A 175 2.34 -3.53 15.74
C GLN A 175 3.48 -4.54 15.86
N SER A 176 3.16 -5.84 15.81
CA SER A 176 4.15 -6.91 15.81
C SER A 176 5.09 -6.84 14.60
N LEU A 177 4.53 -6.59 13.41
CA LEU A 177 5.31 -6.43 12.19
C LEU A 177 6.26 -5.23 12.25
N ASN A 178 5.79 -4.09 12.77
CA ASN A 178 6.63 -2.89 12.91
C ASN A 178 7.81 -3.13 13.88
N MET A 179 7.61 -3.85 14.98
CA MET A 179 8.69 -4.20 15.89
C MET A 179 9.71 -5.13 15.23
N ALA A 180 9.24 -6.14 14.49
CA ALA A 180 10.11 -7.04 13.77
C ALA A 180 10.92 -6.34 12.65
N LEU A 181 10.33 -5.36 11.96
CA LEU A 181 11.04 -4.53 10.98
C LEU A 181 12.10 -3.62 11.61
N LEU A 182 11.85 -3.11 12.82
CA LEU A 182 12.87 -2.34 13.55
C LEU A 182 14.07 -3.22 13.94
N ASP A 183 13.80 -4.45 14.34
CA ASP A 183 14.83 -5.44 14.67
C ASP A 183 15.70 -5.76 13.46
N VAL A 184 15.11 -6.00 12.29
CA VAL A 184 15.84 -6.15 11.03
C VAL A 184 16.72 -4.94 10.72
N ASN A 185 16.17 -3.72 10.82
CA ASN A 185 16.94 -2.50 10.54
C ASN A 185 18.13 -2.34 11.48
N GLN A 186 18.00 -2.74 12.75
CA GLN A 186 19.12 -2.70 13.70
C GLN A 186 20.23 -3.68 13.34
N HIS A 187 19.88 -4.93 13.01
CA HIS A 187 20.86 -5.93 12.58
C HIS A 187 21.50 -5.57 11.24
N GLU A 188 20.73 -5.01 10.30
CA GLU A 188 21.26 -4.52 9.03
C GLU A 188 22.28 -3.38 9.24
N GLN A 189 21.99 -2.44 10.14
CA GLN A 189 22.93 -1.37 10.50
C GLN A 189 24.20 -1.95 11.11
N SER A 190 24.09 -2.91 12.03
CA SER A 190 25.25 -3.58 12.65
C SER A 190 26.11 -4.32 11.63
N LEU A 191 25.45 -4.96 10.62
CA LEU A 191 26.16 -5.60 9.52
C LEU A 191 26.96 -4.58 8.69
N PHE A 192 26.33 -3.44 8.30
CA PHE A 192 27.03 -2.39 7.56
C PHE A 192 28.18 -1.77 8.35
N GLU A 193 28.03 -1.57 9.66
CA GLU A 193 29.11 -1.12 10.52
C GLU A 193 30.27 -2.11 10.55
N SER A 194 29.99 -3.41 10.69
CA SER A 194 30.98 -4.49 10.63
C SER A 194 31.74 -4.51 9.31
N ILE A 195 31.03 -4.38 8.18
CA ILE A 195 31.66 -4.26 6.85
C ILE A 195 32.55 -3.01 6.80
N GLY A 196 32.09 -1.90 7.33
CA GLY A 196 32.85 -0.65 7.40
C GLY A 196 34.15 -0.80 8.19
N HIS A 197 34.11 -1.49 9.33
CA HIS A 197 35.30 -1.81 10.13
C HIS A 197 36.28 -2.72 9.37
N PHE A 198 35.77 -3.74 8.69
CA PHE A 198 36.58 -4.65 7.88
C PHE A 198 37.30 -3.91 6.73
N LEU A 199 36.59 -3.03 6.02
CA LEU A 199 37.14 -2.25 4.92
C LEU A 199 38.17 -1.21 5.39
N LYS A 200 37.92 -0.52 6.50
CA LYS A 200 38.85 0.49 7.07
C LYS A 200 40.08 -0.19 7.67
N GLY A 201 39.90 -1.33 8.35
CA GLY A 201 40.96 -2.08 9.01
C GLY A 201 41.67 -3.11 8.12
N HIS A 202 41.46 -3.09 6.79
CA HIS A 202 41.97 -4.15 5.90
C HIS A 202 43.49 -4.34 5.94
N LYS A 203 44.29 -3.29 6.19
CA LYS A 203 45.74 -3.36 6.33
C LYS A 203 46.14 -4.10 7.60
N GLU A 204 45.48 -3.86 8.70
CA GLU A 204 45.73 -4.49 10.00
C GLU A 204 45.27 -5.94 10.02
N THR A 205 44.12 -6.22 9.41
CA THR A 205 43.55 -7.58 9.32
C THR A 205 44.40 -8.51 8.43
N ARG A 206 45.04 -8.00 7.37
CA ARG A 206 45.98 -8.77 6.56
C ARG A 206 47.29 -9.15 7.29
N LEU A 207 47.72 -8.31 8.23
CA LEU A 207 48.94 -8.54 9.00
C LEU A 207 48.73 -9.47 10.21
N ASN A 208 47.48 -9.61 10.68
CA ASN A 208 47.17 -10.44 11.85
C ASN A 208 46.01 -11.42 11.58
N ARG A 209 46.35 -12.66 11.33
CA ARG A 209 45.37 -13.75 11.04
C ARG A 209 44.36 -13.99 12.17
N VAL A 210 44.78 -13.86 13.42
CA VAL A 210 43.91 -14.07 14.59
C VAL A 210 42.82 -13.00 14.64
N LYS A 211 43.19 -11.72 14.45
CA LYS A 211 42.21 -10.61 14.37
C LYS A 211 41.28 -10.74 13.16
N SER A 212 41.82 -11.16 12.01
CA SER A 212 41.01 -11.39 10.80
C SER A 212 39.93 -12.47 11.02
N ASN A 213 40.30 -13.58 11.65
CA ASN A 213 39.38 -14.67 11.95
C ASN A 213 38.31 -14.22 12.98
N ALA A 214 38.71 -13.52 14.03
CA ALA A 214 37.78 -13.02 15.03
C ALA A 214 36.73 -12.05 14.42
N LEU A 215 37.15 -11.11 13.57
CA LEU A 215 36.24 -10.21 12.84
C LEU A 215 35.33 -10.97 11.89
N TYR A 216 35.83 -12.01 11.23
CA TYR A 216 35.01 -12.84 10.34
C TYR A 216 33.95 -13.64 11.11
N GLN A 217 34.28 -14.18 12.28
CA GLN A 217 33.32 -14.86 13.15
C GLN A 217 32.23 -13.91 13.65
N GLN A 218 32.62 -12.69 14.06
CA GLN A 218 31.65 -11.65 14.43
C GLN A 218 30.73 -11.28 13.26
N PHE A 219 31.26 -11.18 12.05
CA PHE A 219 30.46 -10.91 10.85
C PHE A 219 29.45 -12.04 10.55
N LEU A 220 29.87 -13.31 10.72
CA LEU A 220 28.96 -14.45 10.56
C LEU A 220 27.83 -14.41 11.59
N GLU A 221 28.15 -14.15 12.86
CA GLU A 221 27.16 -14.07 13.93
C GLU A 221 26.11 -12.97 13.67
N ILE A 222 26.55 -11.78 13.25
CA ILE A 222 25.64 -10.68 12.87
C ILE A 222 24.82 -11.08 11.64
N GLY A 223 25.41 -11.78 10.68
CA GLY A 223 24.72 -12.31 9.49
C GLY A 223 23.60 -13.27 9.85
N ASP A 224 23.87 -14.23 10.73
CA ASP A 224 22.89 -15.21 11.20
C ASP A 224 21.74 -14.54 11.96
N GLN A 225 22.05 -13.53 12.80
CA GLN A 225 21.02 -12.74 13.50
C GLN A 225 20.15 -11.97 12.53
N LEU A 226 20.73 -11.35 11.51
CA LEU A 226 20.00 -10.64 10.47
C LEU A 226 19.10 -11.60 9.68
N GLU A 227 19.63 -12.76 9.26
CA GLU A 227 18.84 -13.78 8.55
C GLU A 227 17.65 -14.24 9.38
N ALA A 228 17.85 -14.57 10.66
CA ALA A 228 16.77 -14.95 11.57
C ALA A 228 15.68 -13.87 11.68
N SER A 229 16.09 -12.60 11.77
CA SER A 229 15.16 -11.47 11.83
C SER A 229 14.38 -11.29 10.51
N ILE A 230 15.03 -11.42 9.36
CA ILE A 230 14.38 -11.37 8.04
C ILE A 230 13.37 -12.50 7.88
N VAL A 231 13.75 -13.74 8.24
CA VAL A 231 12.86 -14.91 8.18
C VAL A 231 11.63 -14.71 9.08
N LYS A 232 11.81 -14.16 10.27
CA LYS A 232 10.71 -13.83 11.18
C LYS A 232 9.74 -12.81 10.56
N VAL A 233 10.24 -11.73 9.96
CA VAL A 233 9.42 -10.75 9.24
C VAL A 233 8.72 -11.38 8.05
N GLY A 234 9.43 -12.21 7.27
CA GLY A 234 8.87 -12.96 6.15
C GLY A 234 7.71 -13.85 6.57
N GLY A 235 7.86 -14.58 7.68
CA GLY A 235 6.80 -15.42 8.25
C GLY A 235 5.56 -14.61 8.67
N GLN A 236 5.75 -13.42 9.25
CA GLN A 236 4.63 -12.52 9.58
C GLN A 236 3.91 -11.99 8.33
N TRP A 237 4.65 -11.63 7.28
CA TRP A 237 4.07 -11.26 5.99
C TRP A 237 3.25 -12.38 5.36
N VAL A 238 3.80 -13.60 5.35
CA VAL A 238 3.09 -14.79 4.84
C VAL A 238 1.81 -15.03 5.63
N SER A 239 1.86 -14.92 6.96
CA SER A 239 0.67 -15.05 7.82
C SER A 239 -0.42 -14.03 7.49
N LEU A 240 -0.04 -12.76 7.26
CA LEU A 240 -0.99 -11.70 6.86
C LEU A 240 -1.59 -11.96 5.48
N LEU A 241 -0.80 -12.41 4.51
CA LEU A 241 -1.29 -12.76 3.17
C LEU A 241 -2.25 -13.96 3.22
N MET A 242 -1.90 -15.00 3.99
CA MET A 242 -2.78 -16.15 4.20
C MET A 242 -4.11 -15.76 4.86
N PHE A 243 -4.04 -14.91 5.88
CA PHE A 243 -5.24 -14.38 6.52
C PHE A 243 -6.12 -13.60 5.54
N THR A 244 -5.53 -12.74 4.71
CA THR A 244 -6.28 -11.96 3.71
C THR A 244 -6.98 -12.86 2.71
N ASN A 245 -6.30 -13.90 2.20
CA ASN A 245 -6.90 -14.85 1.29
C ASN A 245 -8.02 -15.67 1.96
N ALA A 246 -7.76 -16.20 3.16
CA ALA A 246 -8.77 -16.95 3.92
C ALA A 246 -10.00 -16.08 4.23
N PHE A 247 -9.79 -14.81 4.58
CA PHE A 247 -10.85 -13.85 4.84
C PHE A 247 -11.76 -13.65 3.63
N LEU A 248 -11.22 -13.52 2.42
CA LEU A 248 -12.01 -13.39 1.20
C LEU A 248 -12.90 -14.61 0.98
N TYR A 249 -12.37 -15.84 1.16
CA TYR A 249 -13.17 -17.05 1.02
C TYR A 249 -14.24 -17.18 2.11
N VAL A 250 -13.94 -16.81 3.35
CA VAL A 250 -14.91 -16.80 4.45
C VAL A 250 -16.01 -15.79 4.17
N LEU A 251 -15.68 -14.59 3.71
CA LEU A 251 -16.65 -13.56 3.36
C LEU A 251 -17.57 -14.05 2.24
N LEU A 252 -17.01 -14.62 1.19
CA LEU A 252 -17.78 -15.18 0.07
C LEU A 252 -18.65 -16.34 0.53
N GLY A 253 -18.14 -17.22 1.39
CA GLY A 253 -18.92 -18.32 1.99
C GLY A 253 -20.09 -17.80 2.82
N ILE A 254 -19.90 -16.76 3.63
CA ILE A 254 -20.98 -16.15 4.43
C ILE A 254 -22.04 -15.54 3.52
N VAL A 255 -21.65 -14.83 2.47
CA VAL A 255 -22.58 -14.24 1.51
C VAL A 255 -23.40 -15.32 0.78
N VAL A 256 -22.76 -16.43 0.36
CA VAL A 256 -23.42 -17.48 -0.43
C VAL A 256 -24.23 -18.43 0.42
N PHE A 257 -23.75 -18.84 1.61
CA PHE A 257 -24.36 -19.91 2.40
C PHE A 257 -25.18 -19.41 3.60
N VAL A 258 -24.77 -18.30 4.22
CA VAL A 258 -25.39 -17.81 5.46
C VAL A 258 -26.46 -16.75 5.17
N LEU A 259 -26.16 -15.83 4.26
CA LEU A 259 -27.06 -14.73 3.95
C LEU A 259 -28.43 -15.18 3.40
N PRO A 260 -28.53 -16.22 2.51
CA PRO A 260 -29.82 -16.74 2.03
C PRO A 260 -30.74 -17.25 3.14
N PHE A 261 -30.15 -17.82 4.20
CA PHE A 261 -30.91 -18.33 5.34
C PHE A 261 -31.64 -17.23 6.11
N PHE A 262 -31.03 -16.04 6.21
CA PHE A 262 -31.65 -14.88 6.87
C PHE A 262 -32.56 -14.05 5.95
N LEU A 263 -32.43 -14.19 4.64
CA LEU A 263 -33.17 -13.43 3.62
C LEU A 263 -34.13 -14.30 2.84
N GLN A 264 -34.91 -15.17 3.52
CA GLN A 264 -35.94 -16.01 2.88
C GLN A 264 -36.88 -15.14 2.03
N GLY A 265 -36.77 -15.25 0.70
CA GLY A 265 -37.57 -14.51 -0.29
C GLY A 265 -36.80 -13.54 -1.19
N PHE A 266 -35.49 -13.38 -1.04
CA PHE A 266 -34.67 -12.42 -1.81
C PHE A 266 -33.53 -13.10 -2.60
N SER A 267 -33.85 -14.15 -3.37
CA SER A 267 -32.84 -14.85 -4.19
C SER A 267 -32.06 -13.90 -5.10
N ASP A 268 -32.72 -12.92 -5.70
CA ASP A 268 -32.10 -11.97 -6.64
C ASP A 268 -31.09 -11.01 -6.00
N VAL A 269 -31.32 -10.65 -4.74
CA VAL A 269 -30.42 -9.75 -3.98
C VAL A 269 -29.10 -10.44 -3.65
N ILE A 270 -29.13 -11.76 -3.40
CA ILE A 270 -27.94 -12.54 -3.03
C ILE A 270 -26.93 -12.60 -4.16
N TYR A 271 -27.38 -12.86 -5.39
CA TYR A 271 -26.49 -12.85 -6.56
C TYR A 271 -25.82 -11.49 -6.78
N LYS A 272 -26.54 -10.39 -6.56
CA LYS A 272 -26.01 -9.04 -6.66
C LYS A 272 -24.94 -8.75 -5.61
N ILE A 273 -25.15 -9.22 -4.38
CA ILE A 273 -24.20 -9.02 -3.26
C ILE A 273 -22.94 -9.87 -3.48
N ALA A 274 -23.06 -11.09 -3.93
CA ALA A 274 -21.93 -11.98 -4.19
C ALA A 274 -21.03 -11.49 -5.35
N ALA A 275 -21.60 -10.74 -6.30
CA ALA A 275 -20.88 -10.17 -7.43
C ALA A 275 -20.24 -8.82 -7.14
N THR A 276 -20.60 -8.16 -6.02
CA THR A 276 -20.02 -6.87 -5.58
C THR A 276 -18.81 -7.08 -4.71
#